data_f692c4e9bfc910eff59bdd7b2f74e88e
#
_entry.id   f692c4e9bfc910eff59bdd7b2f74e88e
#
_cell.length_a   1.000
_cell.length_b   1.000
_cell.length_c   1.000
_cell.angle_alpha   90.00
_cell.angle_beta   90.00
_cell.angle_gamma   90.00
#
_symmetry.space_group_name_H-M   'P 1'
#
loop_
_entity.id
_entity.type
_entity.pdbx_description
1 polymer ?
#
loop_
_entity_poly.entity_id
_entity_poly.type
_entity_poly.pdbx_seq_one_letter_code
_entity_poly.pdbx_strand_id
1 'polypeptide(L)'
;MNRRSVKHTLTMTCLMLVLLASLLLGATSIFSIRNTTNMALTEYESAMDSGYNTEIKSEVQTVIAVLQAEYDKSQAGELTEEEAKAEAKEIVRAMRYRDDGSGYFWIDDTDYNLVMHPILAEQE
;
A
#
# COMPACT_ATOMS: atom_id res chain seq x y z
N MET A 1 41.50 -11.26 -59.73
CA MET A 1 40.76 -10.87 -58.55
C MET A 1 41.76 -10.34 -57.49
N ASN A 2 41.67 -9.06 -57.15
CA ASN A 2 42.74 -8.37 -56.42
C ASN A 2 42.68 -8.74 -54.93
N ARG A 3 43.69 -9.39 -54.37
CA ARG A 3 43.78 -9.84 -52.96
C ARG A 3 43.49 -8.73 -51.95
N ARG A 4 43.75 -7.46 -52.27
CA ARG A 4 43.46 -6.30 -51.42
C ARG A 4 41.96 -6.03 -51.34
N SER A 5 41.20 -6.22 -52.45
CA SER A 5 39.77 -6.03 -52.50
C SER A 5 39.01 -7.05 -51.63
N VAL A 6 39.41 -8.32 -51.64
CA VAL A 6 38.81 -9.39 -50.84
C VAL A 6 39.04 -9.19 -49.34
N LYS A 7 40.23 -8.77 -48.94
CA LYS A 7 40.51 -8.46 -47.54
C LYS A 7 39.65 -7.29 -47.01
N HIS A 8 39.53 -6.23 -47.82
CA HIS A 8 38.72 -5.07 -47.46
C HIS A 8 37.26 -5.40 -47.36
N THR A 9 36.70 -6.18 -48.26
CA THR A 9 35.32 -6.64 -48.20
C THR A 9 35.04 -7.51 -46.99
N LEU A 10 35.97 -8.43 -46.68
CA LEU A 10 35.85 -9.31 -45.50
C LEU A 10 35.87 -8.51 -44.19
N THR A 11 36.80 -7.54 -44.05
CA THR A 11 36.85 -6.69 -42.85
C THR A 11 35.61 -5.83 -42.72
N MET A 12 35.08 -5.25 -43.76
CA MET A 12 33.83 -4.43 -43.74
C MET A 12 32.60 -5.26 -43.41
N THR A 13 32.49 -6.48 -43.90
CA THR A 13 31.35 -7.38 -43.55
C THR A 13 31.44 -7.81 -42.08
N CYS A 14 32.61 -8.13 -41.57
CA CYS A 14 32.80 -8.44 -40.16
C CYS A 14 32.44 -7.24 -39.24
N LEU A 15 32.86 -6.03 -39.60
CA LEU A 15 32.52 -4.80 -38.88
C LEU A 15 31.01 -4.54 -38.85
N MET A 16 30.35 -4.71 -40.03
CA MET A 16 28.88 -4.56 -40.12
C MET A 16 28.15 -5.59 -39.25
N LEU A 17 28.58 -6.84 -39.23
CA LEU A 17 27.97 -7.88 -38.40
C LEU A 17 28.13 -7.58 -36.89
N VAL A 18 29.30 -7.11 -36.49
CA VAL A 18 29.54 -6.71 -35.06
C VAL A 18 28.66 -5.52 -34.68
N LEU A 19 28.55 -4.50 -35.57
CA LEU A 19 27.67 -3.35 -35.29
C LEU A 19 26.20 -3.78 -35.23
N LEU A 20 25.75 -4.65 -36.09
CA LEU A 20 24.38 -5.16 -36.10
C LEU A 20 24.07 -5.98 -34.81
N ALA A 21 25.01 -6.83 -34.43
CA ALA A 21 24.89 -7.60 -33.19
C ALA A 21 24.84 -6.70 -31.93
N SER A 22 25.70 -5.67 -31.86
CA SER A 22 25.71 -4.74 -30.74
C SER A 22 24.44 -3.88 -30.66
N LEU A 23 23.87 -3.46 -31.79
CA LEU A 23 22.59 -2.76 -31.85
C LEU A 23 21.43 -3.65 -31.37
N LEU A 24 21.38 -4.91 -31.80
CA LEU A 24 20.37 -5.85 -31.35
C LEU A 24 20.46 -6.13 -29.85
N LEU A 25 21.68 -6.35 -29.34
CA LEU A 25 21.89 -6.55 -27.91
C LEU A 25 21.50 -5.29 -27.11
N GLY A 26 21.84 -4.11 -27.60
CA GLY A 26 21.44 -2.85 -26.96
C GLY A 26 19.91 -2.67 -26.93
N ALA A 27 19.23 -2.93 -28.04
CA ALA A 27 17.79 -2.81 -28.13
C ALA A 27 17.07 -3.81 -27.21
N THR A 28 17.51 -5.07 -27.18
CA THR A 28 16.93 -6.09 -26.28
C THR A 28 17.20 -5.79 -24.81
N SER A 29 18.38 -5.27 -24.47
CA SER A 29 18.71 -4.83 -23.11
C SER A 29 17.78 -3.69 -22.64
N ILE A 30 17.60 -2.66 -23.47
CA ILE A 30 16.72 -1.53 -23.13
C ILE A 30 15.26 -2.00 -22.95
N PHE A 31 14.79 -2.85 -23.86
CA PHE A 31 13.45 -3.43 -23.76
C PHE A 31 13.28 -4.26 -22.48
N SER A 32 14.24 -5.12 -22.17
CA SER A 32 14.22 -5.96 -20.97
C SER A 32 14.22 -5.11 -19.69
N ILE A 33 15.08 -4.10 -19.61
CA ILE A 33 15.16 -3.21 -18.44
C ILE A 33 13.81 -2.48 -18.24
N ARG A 34 13.25 -1.90 -19.29
CA ARG A 34 11.95 -1.20 -19.20
C ARG A 34 10.84 -2.12 -18.72
N ASN A 35 10.76 -3.31 -19.31
CA ASN A 35 9.72 -4.28 -18.94
C ASN A 35 9.86 -4.73 -17.47
N THR A 36 11.08 -5.06 -17.04
CA THR A 36 11.35 -5.48 -15.66
C THR A 36 11.08 -4.34 -14.67
N THR A 37 11.46 -3.10 -14.99
CA THR A 37 11.20 -1.94 -14.14
C THR A 37 9.71 -1.68 -14.00
N ASN A 38 8.94 -1.73 -15.08
CA ASN A 38 7.49 -1.53 -15.02
C ASN A 38 6.80 -2.63 -14.19
N MET A 39 7.20 -3.88 -14.37
CA MET A 39 6.67 -4.99 -13.56
C MET A 39 6.98 -4.80 -12.06
N ALA A 40 8.24 -4.46 -11.76
CA ALA A 40 8.65 -4.23 -10.38
C ALA A 40 7.91 -3.05 -9.72
N LEU A 41 7.66 -1.96 -10.45
CA LEU A 41 6.87 -0.82 -9.95
C LEU A 41 5.42 -1.24 -9.66
N THR A 42 4.77 -1.94 -10.58
CA THR A 42 3.38 -2.40 -10.39
C THR A 42 3.27 -3.36 -9.20
N GLU A 43 4.23 -4.28 -9.05
CA GLU A 43 4.27 -5.20 -7.92
C GLU A 43 4.49 -4.45 -6.59
N TYR A 44 5.38 -3.46 -6.59
CA TYR A 44 5.63 -2.62 -5.42
C TYR A 44 4.40 -1.81 -5.01
N GLU A 45 3.73 -1.14 -5.96
CA GLU A 45 2.47 -0.41 -5.70
C GLU A 45 1.39 -1.35 -5.13
N SER A 46 1.20 -2.52 -5.74
CA SER A 46 0.23 -3.51 -5.27
C SER A 46 0.56 -4.04 -3.87
N ALA A 47 1.82 -4.27 -3.58
CA ALA A 47 2.26 -4.71 -2.26
C ALA A 47 2.05 -3.62 -1.20
N MET A 48 2.31 -2.36 -1.52
CA MET A 48 2.04 -1.22 -0.64
C MET A 48 0.55 -1.08 -0.35
N ASP A 49 -0.30 -1.08 -1.38
CA ASP A 49 -1.76 -0.97 -1.22
C ASP A 49 -2.32 -2.12 -0.38
N SER A 50 -1.84 -3.34 -0.62
CA SER A 50 -2.23 -4.50 0.18
C SER A 50 -1.75 -4.38 1.64
N GLY A 51 -0.55 -3.85 1.85
CA GLY A 51 -0.01 -3.57 3.18
C GLY A 51 -0.86 -2.58 3.96
N TYR A 52 -1.16 -1.43 3.37
CA TYR A 52 -2.02 -0.40 3.98
C TYR A 52 -3.43 -0.91 4.28
N ASN A 53 -4.06 -1.62 3.35
CA ASN A 53 -5.39 -2.19 3.57
C ASN A 53 -5.40 -3.22 4.70
N THR A 54 -4.35 -4.02 4.80
CA THR A 54 -4.21 -5.01 5.89
C THR A 54 -3.99 -4.33 7.23
N GLU A 55 -3.14 -3.31 7.29
CA GLU A 55 -2.91 -2.50 8.49
C GLU A 55 -4.22 -1.87 8.98
N ILE A 56 -4.90 -1.09 8.13
CA ILE A 56 -6.16 -0.43 8.48
C ILE A 56 -7.21 -1.44 8.97
N LYS A 57 -7.34 -2.56 8.26
CA LYS A 57 -8.29 -3.61 8.67
C LYS A 57 -7.95 -4.19 10.04
N SER A 58 -6.68 -4.43 10.31
CA SER A 58 -6.21 -4.97 11.59
C SER A 58 -6.48 -3.99 12.74
N GLU A 59 -6.20 -2.70 12.52
CA GLU A 59 -6.46 -1.65 13.52
C GLU A 59 -7.96 -1.52 13.81
N VAL A 60 -8.81 -1.49 12.78
CA VAL A 60 -10.27 -1.45 12.94
C VAL A 60 -10.79 -2.71 13.66
N GLN A 61 -10.28 -3.88 13.36
CA GLN A 61 -10.66 -5.13 14.05
C GLN A 61 -10.28 -5.07 15.54
N THR A 62 -9.18 -4.45 15.89
CA THR A 62 -8.77 -4.24 17.28
C THR A 62 -9.76 -3.34 18.00
N VAL A 63 -10.18 -2.24 17.38
CA VAL A 63 -11.21 -1.35 17.97
C VAL A 63 -12.54 -2.08 18.12
N ILE A 64 -12.97 -2.84 17.13
CA ILE A 64 -14.20 -3.63 17.21
C ILE A 64 -14.17 -4.60 18.38
N ALA A 65 -13.03 -5.25 18.64
CA ALA A 65 -12.89 -6.15 19.79
C ALA A 65 -13.04 -5.41 21.13
N VAL A 66 -12.53 -4.18 21.23
CA VAL A 66 -12.70 -3.33 22.43
C VAL A 66 -14.18 -2.93 22.59
N LEU A 67 -14.83 -2.48 21.52
CA LEU A 67 -16.25 -2.14 21.55
C LEU A 67 -17.12 -3.34 21.92
N GLN A 68 -16.78 -4.53 21.44
CA GLN A 68 -17.47 -5.77 21.80
C GLN A 68 -17.35 -6.05 23.31
N ALA A 69 -16.21 -5.82 23.90
CA ALA A 69 -16.03 -6.01 25.34
C ALA A 69 -16.91 -5.07 26.18
N GLU A 70 -17.07 -3.81 25.77
CA GLU A 70 -17.99 -2.87 26.43
C GLU A 70 -19.46 -3.28 26.23
N TYR A 71 -19.83 -3.72 25.05
CA TYR A 71 -21.15 -4.28 24.77
C TYR A 71 -21.44 -5.50 25.67
N ASP A 72 -20.51 -6.42 25.80
CA ASP A 72 -20.65 -7.63 26.61
C ASP A 72 -20.86 -7.29 28.10
N LYS A 73 -20.19 -6.25 28.64
CA LYS A 73 -20.46 -5.75 30.00
C LYS A 73 -21.92 -5.27 30.16
N SER A 74 -22.45 -4.57 29.16
CA SER A 74 -23.84 -4.14 29.21
C SER A 74 -24.80 -5.31 29.14
N GLN A 75 -24.52 -6.33 28.34
CA GLN A 75 -25.33 -7.54 28.27
C GLN A 75 -25.28 -8.39 29.55
N ALA A 76 -24.16 -8.33 30.26
CA ALA A 76 -24.00 -8.97 31.58
C ALA A 76 -24.70 -8.19 32.70
N GLY A 77 -25.18 -6.97 32.42
CA GLY A 77 -25.81 -6.10 33.43
C GLY A 77 -24.80 -5.42 34.38
N GLU A 78 -23.53 -5.41 34.02
CA GLU A 78 -22.48 -4.71 34.76
C GLU A 78 -22.52 -3.20 34.51
N LEU A 79 -22.92 -2.78 33.31
CA LEU A 79 -23.14 -1.40 32.90
C LEU A 79 -24.53 -1.28 32.25
N THR A 80 -25.10 -0.10 32.33
CA THR A 80 -26.22 0.24 31.45
C THR A 80 -25.74 0.41 30.01
N GLU A 81 -26.63 0.32 29.04
CA GLU A 81 -26.28 0.53 27.62
C GLU A 81 -25.66 1.92 27.40
N GLU A 82 -26.17 2.95 28.05
CA GLU A 82 -25.67 4.31 27.92
C GLU A 82 -24.26 4.47 28.55
N GLU A 83 -24.01 3.82 29.70
CA GLU A 83 -22.68 3.81 30.31
C GLU A 83 -21.67 3.07 29.43
N ALA A 84 -22.04 1.90 28.88
CA ALA A 84 -21.17 1.15 27.98
C ALA A 84 -20.84 1.94 26.71
N LYS A 85 -21.82 2.63 26.11
CA LYS A 85 -21.58 3.52 24.97
C LYS A 85 -20.68 4.69 25.31
N ALA A 86 -20.83 5.30 26.48
CA ALA A 86 -20.01 6.41 26.93
C ALA A 86 -18.55 5.95 27.16
N GLU A 87 -18.34 4.83 27.86
CA GLU A 87 -17.01 4.25 28.07
C GLU A 87 -16.36 3.87 26.74
N ALA A 88 -17.08 3.22 25.84
CA ALA A 88 -16.61 2.84 24.51
C ALA A 88 -16.13 4.07 23.71
N LYS A 89 -16.88 5.18 23.71
CA LYS A 89 -16.48 6.42 23.03
C LYS A 89 -15.15 6.97 23.60
N GLU A 90 -15.03 7.03 24.92
CA GLU A 90 -13.81 7.55 25.56
C GLU A 90 -12.59 6.67 25.32
N ILE A 91 -12.76 5.35 25.31
CA ILE A 91 -11.67 4.43 24.98
C ILE A 91 -11.21 4.68 23.54
N VAL A 92 -12.14 4.69 22.56
CA VAL A 92 -11.79 4.90 21.15
C VAL A 92 -11.23 6.31 20.93
N ARG A 93 -11.74 7.34 21.63
CA ARG A 93 -11.23 8.72 21.59
C ARG A 93 -9.75 8.80 21.99
N ALA A 94 -9.32 7.97 22.94
CA ALA A 94 -7.95 7.93 23.44
C ALA A 94 -7.02 7.05 22.58
N MET A 95 -7.57 6.16 21.76
CA MET A 95 -6.77 5.23 20.96
C MET A 95 -5.98 5.97 19.86
N ARG A 96 -4.72 5.59 19.75
CA ARG A 96 -3.82 6.06 18.68
C ARG A 96 -3.09 4.88 18.11
N TYR A 97 -2.76 4.94 16.83
CA TYR A 97 -1.92 3.98 16.14
C TYR A 97 -0.82 4.72 15.36
N ARG A 98 0.16 3.99 14.84
CA ARG A 98 1.46 4.42 14.33
C ARG A 98 2.38 4.95 15.43
N ASP A 99 3.68 4.82 15.21
CA ASP A 99 4.73 5.16 16.17
C ASP A 99 4.71 6.62 16.60
N ASP A 100 4.28 7.51 15.73
CA ASP A 100 4.15 8.94 15.99
C ASP A 100 2.79 9.34 16.60
N GLY A 101 1.87 8.39 16.78
CA GLY A 101 0.52 8.64 17.30
C GLY A 101 -0.37 9.46 16.37
N SER A 102 -0.02 9.58 15.08
CA SER A 102 -0.79 10.36 14.10
C SER A 102 -2.10 9.69 13.68
N GLY A 103 -2.18 8.37 13.80
CA GLY A 103 -3.37 7.61 13.51
C GLY A 103 -4.39 7.67 14.64
N TYR A 104 -5.65 7.83 14.34
CA TYR A 104 -6.75 7.84 15.28
C TYR A 104 -8.01 7.24 14.65
N PHE A 105 -9.02 6.99 15.47
CA PHE A 105 -10.30 6.45 15.07
C PHE A 105 -11.41 7.47 15.31
N TRP A 106 -12.48 7.38 14.55
CA TRP A 106 -13.74 8.10 14.78
C TRP A 106 -14.91 7.12 14.61
N ILE A 107 -16.08 7.51 15.09
CA ILE A 107 -17.30 6.71 15.03
C ILE A 107 -18.37 7.52 14.32
N ASP A 108 -18.93 6.95 13.26
CA ASP A 108 -20.15 7.44 12.60
C ASP A 108 -21.30 6.44 12.84
N ASP A 109 -22.52 6.93 12.84
CA ASP A 109 -23.70 6.06 12.81
C ASP A 109 -24.04 5.60 11.38
N THR A 110 -25.07 4.78 11.26
CA THR A 110 -25.54 4.28 9.96
C THR A 110 -26.17 5.34 9.06
N ASP A 111 -26.49 6.49 9.60
CA ASP A 111 -27.03 7.66 8.90
C ASP A 111 -25.95 8.70 8.58
N TYR A 112 -24.67 8.33 8.78
CA TYR A 112 -23.48 9.16 8.55
C TYR A 112 -23.37 10.37 9.46
N ASN A 113 -24.00 10.34 10.65
CA ASN A 113 -23.76 11.37 11.65
C ASN A 113 -22.50 11.03 12.47
N LEU A 114 -21.72 12.05 12.77
CA LEU A 114 -20.53 11.93 13.59
C LEU A 114 -20.94 11.68 15.05
N VAL A 115 -20.58 10.51 15.56
CA VAL A 115 -20.90 10.07 16.93
C VAL A 115 -19.76 10.36 17.89
N MET A 116 -18.52 10.24 17.41
CA MET A 116 -17.31 10.55 18.17
C MET A 116 -16.11 10.84 17.25
N HIS A 117 -15.40 11.93 17.54
CA HIS A 117 -14.16 12.28 16.85
C HIS A 117 -13.14 12.88 17.82
N PRO A 118 -11.87 12.40 17.85
CA PRO A 118 -10.91 12.84 18.87
C PRO A 118 -10.43 14.30 18.71
N ILE A 119 -10.67 14.93 17.57
CA ILE A 119 -10.22 16.29 17.27
C ILE A 119 -11.41 17.24 17.05
N LEU A 120 -12.53 16.75 16.57
CA LEU A 120 -13.73 17.53 16.19
C LEU A 120 -14.88 17.31 17.18
N ALA A 121 -14.60 17.27 18.48
CA ALA A 121 -15.59 17.00 19.53
C ALA A 121 -16.79 17.99 19.51
N GLU A 122 -16.63 19.18 18.97
CA GLU A 122 -17.69 20.18 18.82
C GLU A 122 -18.68 19.90 17.66
N GLN A 123 -18.43 18.83 16.89
CA GLN A 123 -19.30 18.37 15.79
C GLN A 123 -20.06 17.06 16.11
N GLU A 124 -19.92 16.53 17.33
CA GLU A 124 -20.60 15.31 17.80
C GLU A 124 -22.07 15.55 18.15
#